data_445b57288069a522b472a8a45fb34229
#
_entry.id   445b57288069a522b472a8a45fb34229
#
_cell.length_a   1.000
_cell.length_b   1.000
_cell.length_c   1.000
_cell.angle_alpha   90.00
_cell.angle_beta   90.00
_cell.angle_gamma   90.00
#
_symmetry.space_group_name_H-M   'P 1'
#
loop_
_entity.id
_entity.type
_entity.pdbx_description
1 polymer ?
#
loop_
_entity_poly.entity_id
_entity_poly.type
_entity_poly.pdbx_seq_one_letter_code
_entity_poly.pdbx_strand_id
1 'polypeptide(L)'
;MIDYAALYPSFRFDRPAEGVLRLTLDAPGLNAVSPDAHRELAEVWLTVDRDPDTRVAIIQGAGKAFSAGGSFELLDAITTDYGVKARTMREARDLVMNVINCSKPIVSAIHGPAVGAGLVAALLADVSIAARTARIIDGHTRLGVAAGDHAAICWPLLCG
;
A
#
# COMPACT_ATOMS: atom_id res chain seq x y z
N MET A 1 6.52 -3.33 -22.97
CA MET A 1 5.52 -3.08 -21.88
C MET A 1 5.79 -4.06 -20.73
N ILE A 2 5.92 -3.56 -19.50
CA ILE A 2 6.18 -4.39 -18.31
C ILE A 2 4.92 -5.19 -17.97
N ASP A 3 5.08 -6.50 -17.70
CA ASP A 3 4.00 -7.35 -17.22
C ASP A 3 3.93 -7.26 -15.68
N TYR A 4 3.18 -6.28 -15.20
CA TYR A 4 2.98 -6.05 -13.78
C TYR A 4 2.26 -7.20 -13.09
N ALA A 5 1.31 -7.87 -13.75
CA ALA A 5 0.56 -8.96 -13.15
C ALA A 5 1.44 -10.19 -12.88
N ALA A 6 2.45 -10.43 -13.75
CA ALA A 6 3.43 -11.49 -13.51
C ALA A 6 4.43 -11.14 -12.39
N LEU A 7 4.81 -9.86 -12.25
CA LEU A 7 5.76 -9.41 -11.24
C LEU A 7 5.12 -9.23 -9.85
N TYR A 8 3.86 -8.80 -9.80
CA TYR A 8 3.13 -8.43 -8.58
C TYR A 8 1.73 -9.06 -8.57
N PRO A 9 1.64 -10.39 -8.48
CA PRO A 9 0.37 -11.13 -8.61
C PRO A 9 -0.65 -10.84 -7.50
N SER A 10 -0.24 -10.21 -6.40
CA SER A 10 -1.15 -9.81 -5.32
C SER A 10 -2.08 -8.65 -5.69
N PHE A 11 -1.84 -7.98 -6.81
CA PHE A 11 -2.59 -6.81 -7.25
C PHE A 11 -3.11 -6.98 -8.67
N ARG A 12 -4.16 -6.23 -8.98
CA ARG A 12 -4.63 -6.11 -10.34
C ARG A 12 -4.09 -4.83 -10.97
N PHE A 13 -3.67 -4.92 -12.23
CA PHE A 13 -3.15 -3.78 -12.99
C PHE A 13 -3.92 -3.60 -14.29
N ASP A 14 -4.15 -2.35 -14.64
CA ASP A 14 -4.65 -1.97 -15.96
C ASP A 14 -4.15 -0.56 -16.35
N ARG A 15 -4.36 -0.20 -17.61
CA ARG A 15 -4.02 1.10 -18.15
C ARG A 15 -5.27 1.78 -18.70
N PRO A 16 -5.96 2.60 -17.88
CA PRO A 16 -7.20 3.25 -18.29
C PRO A 16 -7.01 4.33 -19.35
N ALA A 17 -5.79 4.84 -19.52
CA ALA A 17 -5.40 5.77 -20.55
C ALA A 17 -3.91 5.62 -20.87
N GLU A 18 -3.45 6.20 -21.98
CA GLU A 18 -2.03 6.23 -22.35
C GLU A 18 -1.19 6.91 -21.26
N GLY A 19 -0.14 6.24 -20.81
CA GLY A 19 0.74 6.72 -19.74
C GLY A 19 0.17 6.62 -18.33
N VAL A 20 -1.04 6.10 -18.15
CA VAL A 20 -1.66 5.92 -16.84
C VAL A 20 -1.61 4.44 -16.44
N LEU A 21 -0.90 4.11 -15.37
CA LEU A 21 -0.93 2.79 -14.74
C LEU A 21 -1.87 2.83 -13.53
N ARG A 22 -2.80 1.89 -13.44
CA ARG A 22 -3.65 1.74 -12.27
C ARG A 22 -3.36 0.42 -11.56
N LEU A 23 -2.97 0.51 -10.29
CA LEU A 23 -2.83 -0.57 -9.35
C LEU A 23 -4.11 -0.64 -8.50
N THR A 24 -4.74 -1.81 -8.47
CA THR A 24 -5.94 -2.05 -7.67
C THR A 24 -5.67 -3.13 -6.62
N LEU A 25 -5.85 -2.79 -5.35
CA LEU A 25 -5.91 -3.74 -4.26
C LEU A 25 -7.21 -4.54 -4.41
N ASP A 26 -7.11 -5.83 -4.71
CA ASP A 26 -8.26 -6.70 -4.99
C ASP A 26 -8.04 -8.08 -4.36
N ALA A 27 -8.14 -8.10 -3.04
CA ALA A 27 -7.88 -9.30 -2.23
C ALA A 27 -9.06 -9.62 -1.30
N PRO A 28 -9.22 -10.89 -0.88
CA PRO A 28 -10.19 -11.27 0.15
C PRO A 28 -10.04 -10.45 1.44
N GLY A 29 -11.08 -10.43 2.26
CA GLY A 29 -11.03 -9.73 3.55
C GLY A 29 -10.97 -8.20 3.42
N LEU A 30 -11.66 -7.61 2.46
CA LEU A 30 -11.69 -6.16 2.23
C LEU A 30 -10.30 -5.60 1.86
N ASN A 31 -9.61 -6.28 0.96
CA ASN A 31 -8.26 -5.93 0.51
C ASN A 31 -7.23 -5.99 1.65
N ALA A 32 -7.32 -7.04 2.48
CA ALA A 32 -6.31 -7.33 3.48
C ALA A 32 -4.95 -7.65 2.82
N VAL A 33 -3.89 -7.10 3.37
CA VAL A 33 -2.54 -7.23 2.83
C VAL A 33 -1.88 -8.48 3.40
N SER A 34 -1.68 -9.50 2.54
CA SER A 34 -0.94 -10.73 2.86
C SER A 34 0.57 -10.46 3.00
N PRO A 35 1.37 -11.42 3.49
CA PRO A 35 2.84 -11.28 3.51
C PRO A 35 3.42 -10.96 2.12
N ASP A 36 2.96 -11.65 1.07
CA ASP A 36 3.42 -11.38 -0.30
C ASP A 36 2.97 -10.01 -0.79
N ALA A 37 1.70 -9.66 -0.59
CA ALA A 37 1.18 -8.34 -0.95
C ALA A 37 1.91 -7.21 -0.23
N HIS A 38 2.36 -7.40 1.02
CA HIS A 38 3.12 -6.40 1.76
C HIS A 38 4.49 -6.15 1.12
N ARG A 39 5.21 -7.22 0.78
CA ARG A 39 6.48 -7.14 0.05
C ARG A 39 6.30 -6.50 -1.33
N GLU A 40 5.32 -6.97 -2.09
CA GLU A 40 5.05 -6.47 -3.43
C GLU A 40 4.64 -5.00 -3.43
N LEU A 41 3.85 -4.56 -2.43
CA LEU A 41 3.47 -3.16 -2.29
C LEU A 41 4.66 -2.25 -1.99
N ALA A 42 5.67 -2.76 -1.29
CA ALA A 42 6.90 -2.02 -1.07
C ALA A 42 7.75 -1.89 -2.34
N GLU A 43 7.79 -2.94 -3.17
CA GLU A 43 8.69 -3.03 -4.34
C GLU A 43 8.12 -2.41 -5.62
N VAL A 44 6.80 -2.43 -5.81
CA VAL A 44 6.15 -2.04 -7.08
C VAL A 44 6.52 -0.62 -7.53
N TRP A 45 6.76 0.29 -6.61
CA TRP A 45 7.08 1.69 -6.91
C TRP A 45 8.43 1.85 -7.61
N LEU A 46 9.39 0.96 -7.35
CA LEU A 46 10.67 0.93 -8.07
C LEU A 46 10.48 0.55 -9.55
N THR A 47 9.54 -0.34 -9.82
CA THR A 47 9.21 -0.73 -11.20
C THR A 47 8.41 0.37 -11.88
N VAL A 48 7.46 0.99 -11.20
CA VAL A 48 6.70 2.15 -11.70
C VAL A 48 7.65 3.29 -12.07
N ASP A 49 8.62 3.59 -11.21
CA ASP A 49 9.59 4.66 -11.43
C ASP A 49 10.39 4.48 -12.73
N ARG A 50 10.75 3.25 -13.05
CA ARG A 50 11.58 2.89 -14.23
C ARG A 50 10.78 2.58 -15.48
N ASP A 51 9.46 2.48 -15.40
CA ASP A 51 8.61 2.11 -16.55
C ASP A 51 8.45 3.26 -17.53
N PRO A 52 9.03 3.18 -18.76
CA PRO A 52 8.94 4.26 -19.74
C PRO A 52 7.50 4.48 -20.27
N ASP A 53 6.63 3.46 -20.15
CA ASP A 53 5.24 3.52 -20.61
C ASP A 53 4.29 4.12 -19.55
N THR A 54 4.80 4.41 -18.32
CA THR A 54 4.03 5.02 -17.23
C THR A 54 4.47 6.45 -16.99
N ARG A 55 3.54 7.39 -17.01
CA ARG A 55 3.73 8.81 -16.66
C ARG A 55 3.10 9.18 -15.34
N VAL A 56 2.07 8.44 -14.94
CA VAL A 56 1.39 8.61 -13.64
C VAL A 56 0.85 7.26 -13.18
N ALA A 57 0.90 7.00 -11.88
CA ALA A 57 0.31 5.82 -11.26
C ALA A 57 -0.93 6.19 -10.44
N ILE A 58 -1.94 5.32 -10.47
CA ILE A 58 -3.12 5.40 -9.59
C ILE A 58 -3.11 4.19 -8.67
N ILE A 59 -3.35 4.41 -7.38
CA ILE A 59 -3.62 3.32 -6.42
C ILE A 59 -5.05 3.44 -5.91
N GLN A 60 -5.80 2.33 -5.97
CA GLN A 60 -7.19 2.23 -5.49
C GLN A 60 -7.47 0.88 -4.86
N GLY A 61 -8.57 0.73 -4.16
CA GLY A 61 -9.11 -0.54 -3.70
C GLY A 61 -10.28 -1.02 -4.55
N ALA A 62 -10.51 -2.32 -4.61
CA ALA A 62 -11.72 -2.90 -5.20
C ALA A 62 -12.82 -3.05 -4.13
N GLY A 63 -14.08 -3.08 -4.57
CA GLY A 63 -15.24 -3.40 -3.72
C GLY A 63 -15.56 -2.32 -2.68
N LYS A 64 -15.70 -2.72 -1.39
CA LYS A 64 -16.25 -1.87 -0.33
C LYS A 64 -15.20 -1.15 0.52
N ALA A 65 -13.93 -1.49 0.38
CA ALA A 65 -12.84 -0.94 1.16
C ALA A 65 -11.65 -0.58 0.28
N PHE A 66 -10.87 0.39 0.70
CA PHE A 66 -9.56 0.63 0.11
C PHE A 66 -8.58 -0.47 0.55
N SER A 67 -8.42 -0.66 1.86
CA SER A 67 -7.61 -1.73 2.46
C SER A 67 -8.00 -1.95 3.91
N ALA A 68 -8.05 -3.20 4.36
CA ALA A 68 -8.29 -3.56 5.75
C ALA A 68 -7.02 -3.59 6.63
N GLY A 69 -5.85 -3.29 6.06
CA GLY A 69 -4.56 -3.45 6.74
C GLY A 69 -3.99 -4.85 6.57
N GLY A 70 -3.03 -5.23 7.41
CA GLY A 70 -2.40 -6.56 7.37
C GLY A 70 -3.40 -7.68 7.59
N SER A 71 -3.25 -8.78 6.85
CA SER A 71 -4.04 -9.99 7.06
C SER A 71 -3.71 -10.62 8.43
N PHE A 72 -4.63 -11.43 8.98
CA PHE A 72 -4.35 -12.16 10.22
C PHE A 72 -3.15 -13.09 10.09
N GLU A 73 -2.92 -13.66 8.90
CA GLU A 73 -1.74 -14.47 8.59
C GLU A 73 -0.45 -13.65 8.75
N LEU A 74 -0.40 -12.43 8.21
CA LEU A 74 0.75 -11.54 8.37
C LEU A 74 0.97 -11.17 9.84
N LEU A 75 -0.09 -10.84 10.57
CA LEU A 75 -0.01 -10.47 11.98
C LEU A 75 0.48 -11.62 12.86
N ASP A 76 -0.01 -12.84 12.61
CA ASP A 76 0.45 -14.04 13.31
C ASP A 76 1.93 -14.33 13.03
N ALA A 77 2.32 -14.28 11.77
CA ALA A 77 3.70 -14.50 11.36
C ALA A 77 4.67 -13.49 11.99
N ILE A 78 4.32 -12.21 12.07
CA ILE A 78 5.13 -11.17 12.72
C ILE A 78 5.29 -11.43 14.23
N THR A 79 4.28 -11.98 14.88
CA THR A 79 4.31 -12.21 16.32
C THR A 79 5.05 -13.49 16.71
N THR A 80 5.08 -14.48 15.83
CA THR A 80 5.63 -15.82 16.11
C THR A 80 7.05 -16.03 15.56
N ASP A 81 7.45 -15.30 14.52
CA ASP A 81 8.75 -15.45 13.85
C ASP A 81 9.52 -14.12 13.76
N TYR A 82 10.67 -14.07 14.45
CA TYR A 82 11.54 -12.89 14.44
C TYR A 82 12.09 -12.55 13.05
N GLY A 83 12.39 -13.55 12.23
CA GLY A 83 12.90 -13.35 10.86
C GLY A 83 11.83 -12.69 9.98
N VAL A 84 10.58 -13.13 10.10
CA VAL A 84 9.44 -12.52 9.43
C VAL A 84 9.24 -11.09 9.91
N LYS A 85 9.25 -10.86 11.23
CA LYS A 85 9.13 -9.53 11.82
C LYS A 85 10.20 -8.57 11.28
N ALA A 86 11.47 -8.98 11.32
CA ALA A 86 12.58 -8.15 10.85
C ALA A 86 12.51 -7.84 9.36
N ARG A 87 12.03 -8.78 8.55
CA ARG A 87 11.78 -8.58 7.12
C ARG A 87 10.63 -7.59 6.89
N THR A 88 9.49 -7.80 7.53
CA THR A 88 8.31 -6.93 7.41
C THR A 88 8.61 -5.49 7.83
N MET A 89 9.44 -5.28 8.85
CA MET A 89 9.89 -3.93 9.25
C MET A 89 10.75 -3.26 8.16
N ARG A 90 11.60 -4.01 7.46
CA ARG A 90 12.35 -3.49 6.32
C ARG A 90 11.43 -3.15 5.15
N GLU A 91 10.50 -4.03 4.83
CA GLU A 91 9.49 -3.79 3.79
C GLU A 91 8.63 -2.56 4.09
N ALA A 92 8.25 -2.35 5.36
CA ALA A 92 7.50 -1.16 5.79
C ALA A 92 8.30 0.13 5.56
N ARG A 93 9.60 0.13 5.89
CA ARG A 93 10.50 1.25 5.57
C ARG A 93 10.61 1.45 4.05
N ASP A 94 10.81 0.37 3.31
CA ASP A 94 11.02 0.41 1.87
C ASP A 94 9.75 0.88 1.14
N LEU A 95 8.57 0.52 1.62
CA LEU A 95 7.29 1.07 1.14
C LEU A 95 7.29 2.60 1.22
N VAL A 96 7.59 3.16 2.38
CA VAL A 96 7.62 4.62 2.57
C VAL A 96 8.64 5.26 1.63
N MET A 97 9.87 4.74 1.63
CA MET A 97 10.96 5.32 0.87
C MET A 97 10.74 5.20 -0.65
N ASN A 98 10.20 4.09 -1.12
CA ASN A 98 9.99 3.87 -2.54
C ASN A 98 8.81 4.70 -3.09
N VAL A 99 7.76 4.94 -2.28
CA VAL A 99 6.69 5.88 -2.67
C VAL A 99 7.25 7.31 -2.75
N ILE A 100 7.94 7.77 -1.70
CA ILE A 100 8.48 9.14 -1.64
C ILE A 100 9.52 9.42 -2.75
N ASN A 101 10.35 8.42 -3.07
CA ASN A 101 11.41 8.57 -4.06
C ASN A 101 10.96 8.25 -5.50
N CYS A 102 9.71 7.84 -5.72
CA CYS A 102 9.19 7.63 -7.07
C CYS A 102 9.13 8.98 -7.80
N SER A 103 9.79 9.06 -8.95
CA SER A 103 9.86 10.30 -9.75
C SER A 103 8.56 10.56 -10.53
N LYS A 104 7.63 9.60 -10.53
CA LYS A 104 6.36 9.71 -11.24
C LYS A 104 5.24 10.05 -10.29
N PRO A 105 4.34 10.99 -10.64
CA PRO A 105 3.19 11.32 -9.82
C PRO A 105 2.36 10.09 -9.48
N ILE A 106 1.99 9.97 -8.21
CA ILE A 106 1.13 8.93 -7.67
C ILE A 106 -0.16 9.59 -7.18
N VAL A 107 -1.29 9.07 -7.63
CA VAL A 107 -2.63 9.51 -7.20
C VAL A 107 -3.31 8.38 -6.44
N SER A 108 -3.80 8.63 -5.25
CA SER A 108 -4.61 7.66 -4.52
C SER A 108 -6.10 8.00 -4.58
N ALA A 109 -6.94 6.96 -4.78
CA ALA A 109 -8.39 7.06 -4.77
C ALA A 109 -8.95 6.27 -3.59
N ILE A 110 -9.10 6.93 -2.44
CA ILE A 110 -9.44 6.32 -1.16
C ILE A 110 -10.95 6.25 -0.98
N HIS A 111 -11.50 5.05 -0.72
CA HIS A 111 -12.91 4.88 -0.39
C HIS A 111 -13.10 3.84 0.71
N GLY A 112 -14.22 3.93 1.44
CA GLY A 112 -14.52 3.01 2.53
C GLY A 112 -13.43 2.96 3.60
N PRO A 113 -13.27 1.84 4.32
CA PRO A 113 -12.18 1.64 5.26
C PRO A 113 -10.81 1.62 4.55
N ALA A 114 -9.83 2.35 5.13
CA ALA A 114 -8.46 2.39 4.69
C ALA A 114 -7.54 2.29 5.91
N VAL A 115 -6.73 1.23 5.96
CA VAL A 115 -5.95 0.83 7.14
C VAL A 115 -4.56 0.32 6.73
N GLY A 116 -3.55 0.48 7.58
CA GLY A 116 -2.24 -0.16 7.49
C GLY A 116 -1.45 0.18 6.23
N ALA A 117 -0.68 -0.76 5.69
CA ALA A 117 0.25 -0.55 4.58
C ALA A 117 -0.42 0.02 3.32
N GLY A 118 -1.63 -0.44 2.97
CA GLY A 118 -2.39 0.12 1.84
C GLY A 118 -2.72 1.59 2.06
N LEU A 119 -3.18 1.96 3.26
CA LEU A 119 -3.44 3.37 3.61
C LEU A 119 -2.18 4.22 3.54
N VAL A 120 -1.04 3.69 4.01
CA VAL A 120 0.24 4.42 3.97
C VAL A 120 0.64 4.76 2.54
N ALA A 121 0.58 3.79 1.62
CA ALA A 121 0.84 4.05 0.20
C ALA A 121 -0.10 5.13 -0.36
N ALA A 122 -1.36 5.13 0.07
CA ALA A 122 -2.34 6.12 -0.36
C ALA A 122 -2.09 7.52 0.21
N LEU A 123 -1.66 7.62 1.46
CA LEU A 123 -1.41 8.91 2.13
C LEU A 123 -0.09 9.57 1.70
N LEU A 124 0.90 8.77 1.30
CA LEU A 124 2.18 9.24 0.78
C LEU A 124 2.13 9.57 -0.72
N ALA A 125 1.02 9.27 -1.40
CA ALA A 125 0.80 9.67 -2.79
C ALA A 125 0.84 11.20 -2.92
N ASP A 126 1.29 11.71 -4.08
CA ASP A 126 1.37 13.16 -4.36
C ASP A 126 -0.01 13.83 -4.30
N VAL A 127 -1.05 13.09 -4.69
CA VAL A 127 -2.44 13.55 -4.63
C VAL A 127 -3.31 12.46 -4.02
N SER A 128 -3.93 12.75 -2.88
CA SER A 128 -4.90 11.86 -2.24
C SER A 128 -6.33 12.37 -2.43
N ILE A 129 -7.15 11.57 -3.11
CA ILE A 129 -8.57 11.84 -3.32
C ILE A 129 -9.37 10.87 -2.46
N ALA A 130 -10.08 11.38 -1.46
CA ALA A 130 -10.87 10.57 -0.55
C ALA A 130 -12.38 10.77 -0.78
N ALA A 131 -13.12 9.68 -0.85
CA ALA A 131 -14.58 9.73 -0.82
C ALA A 131 -15.05 10.32 0.52
N ARG A 132 -16.20 11.03 0.53
CA ARG A 132 -16.77 11.58 1.79
C ARG A 132 -17.06 10.52 2.86
N THR A 133 -17.24 9.28 2.44
CA THR A 133 -17.48 8.12 3.31
C THR A 133 -16.23 7.33 3.64
N ALA A 134 -15.05 7.78 3.18
CA ALA A 134 -13.78 7.12 3.52
C ALA A 134 -13.52 7.21 5.03
N ARG A 135 -12.97 6.12 5.57
CA ARG A 135 -12.58 6.03 6.98
C ARG A 135 -11.11 5.70 7.06
N ILE A 136 -10.33 6.67 7.45
CA ILE A 136 -8.89 6.55 7.67
C ILE A 136 -8.68 6.07 9.10
N ILE A 137 -8.04 4.92 9.27
CA ILE A 137 -7.99 4.22 10.56
C ILE A 137 -6.55 3.77 10.84
N ASP A 138 -6.02 4.15 12.01
CA ASP A 138 -4.89 3.48 12.61
C ASP A 138 -5.39 2.32 13.49
N GLY A 139 -4.99 1.10 13.14
CA GLY A 139 -5.42 -0.12 13.83
C GLY A 139 -4.52 -0.58 14.97
N HIS A 140 -3.30 -0.04 15.11
CA HIS A 140 -2.27 -0.57 15.99
C HIS A 140 -2.72 -0.67 17.45
N THR A 141 -3.25 0.42 18.01
CA THR A 141 -3.69 0.45 19.42
C THR A 141 -4.83 -0.50 19.72
N ARG A 142 -5.73 -0.75 18.75
CA ARG A 142 -6.83 -1.70 18.89
C ARG A 142 -6.35 -3.15 18.89
N LEU A 143 -5.24 -3.41 18.22
CA LEU A 143 -4.60 -4.73 18.17
C LEU A 143 -3.60 -4.96 19.30
N GLY A 144 -3.34 -3.95 20.14
CA GLY A 144 -2.30 -4.00 21.16
C GLY A 144 -0.88 -4.06 20.61
N VAL A 145 -0.68 -3.55 19.39
CA VAL A 145 0.60 -3.54 18.68
C VAL A 145 1.16 -2.12 18.68
N ALA A 146 2.48 -1.99 18.87
CA ALA A 146 3.15 -0.71 18.75
C ALA A 146 3.15 -0.22 17.29
N ALA A 147 2.82 1.05 17.08
CA ALA A 147 2.86 1.70 15.77
C ALA A 147 4.30 2.08 15.39
N GLY A 148 5.21 1.08 15.35
CA GLY A 148 6.64 1.28 15.09
C GLY A 148 7.08 1.02 13.65
N ASP A 149 6.13 0.76 12.76
CA ASP A 149 6.34 0.56 11.33
C ASP A 149 6.18 1.87 10.53
N HIS A 150 5.68 1.78 9.31
CA HIS A 150 5.37 2.96 8.47
C HIS A 150 4.44 3.99 9.14
N ALA A 151 3.60 3.59 10.10
CA ALA A 151 2.72 4.52 10.82
C ALA A 151 3.53 5.54 11.65
N ALA A 152 4.70 5.15 12.16
CA ALA A 152 5.57 6.01 12.96
C ALA A 152 6.08 7.24 12.18
N ILE A 153 6.17 7.16 10.87
CA ILE A 153 6.56 8.29 10.03
C ILE A 153 5.35 9.00 9.40
N CYS A 154 4.35 8.24 8.93
CA CYS A 154 3.22 8.83 8.20
C CYS A 154 2.39 9.77 9.05
N TRP A 155 2.01 9.37 10.26
CA TRP A 155 1.13 10.20 11.09
C TRP A 155 1.79 11.49 11.53
N PRO A 156 3.01 11.50 12.10
CA PRO A 156 3.69 12.76 12.43
C PRO A 156 3.94 13.67 11.23
N LEU A 157 4.27 13.09 10.08
CA LEU A 157 4.52 13.86 8.86
C LEU A 157 3.27 14.56 8.33
N LEU A 158 2.10 13.91 8.41
CA LEU A 158 0.86 14.40 7.80
C LEU A 158 -0.05 15.15 8.79
N CYS A 159 0.03 14.83 10.06
CA CYS A 159 -0.89 15.37 11.08
C CYS A 159 -0.21 16.19 12.17
N GLY A 160 1.10 16.18 12.27
CA GLY A 160 1.85 16.85 13.34
C GLY A 160 1.96 16.02 14.62
#